data_96755dcd4f3326bbd126123680cc5315
#
_entry.id   96755dcd4f3326bbd126123680cc5315
#
_cell.length_a   1.000
_cell.length_b   1.000
_cell.length_c   1.000
_cell.angle_alpha   90.00
_cell.angle_beta   90.00
_cell.angle_gamma   90.00
#
_symmetry.space_group_name_H-M   'P 1'
#
loop_
_entity.id
_entity.type
_entity.pdbx_description
1 polymer ?
#
loop_
_entity_poly.entity_id
_entity_poly.type
_entity_poly.pdbx_seq_one_letter_code
_entity_poly.pdbx_strand_id
1 'polypeptide(L)'
;MEIREIAARCLKDESQALLDLIPKLDGNFDGAINLLYNCKGHVVVSGVGKSGHIGAKVAATLASTGTPAFYVNPLDALHGDLGMITVNDVALLISNSGNSDEILRMAAFLDERHIPIISLTGNPESLLAHTATHNINVSVEKEACPLNLAPTSSTTAAMAMGDALACVLIELRHFKAQDFAMFHPGGLLGKKLVTKVKDVMYTEHLPIIPPEMKLVDAIISISNGHLGLGVVMRDERILGIITDGDIRRAVEGSKENFFNLSVSEAMTTTPKTINPEAKLTQIQYMFHQYKIHSLLVVDKNNRLLGIVDYFAIMN
;
A
#
# COMPACT_ATOMS: atom_id res chain seq x y z
N MET A 1 -15.86 34.61 19.97
CA MET A 1 -14.88 33.51 19.75
C MET A 1 -14.85 33.21 18.27
N GLU A 2 -13.70 33.30 17.64
CA GLU A 2 -13.61 33.01 16.20
C GLU A 2 -13.77 31.51 15.93
N ILE A 3 -14.40 31.16 14.80
CA ILE A 3 -14.62 29.74 14.38
C ILE A 3 -13.32 28.97 14.38
N ARG A 4 -12.24 29.58 13.89
CA ARG A 4 -10.90 28.96 13.82
C ARG A 4 -10.29 28.66 15.19
N GLU A 5 -10.54 29.48 16.19
CA GLU A 5 -10.08 29.27 17.57
C GLU A 5 -10.75 28.06 18.21
N ILE A 6 -12.06 27.87 17.95
CA ILE A 6 -12.79 26.69 18.42
C ILE A 6 -12.23 25.42 17.80
N ALA A 7 -12.02 25.42 16.48
CA ALA A 7 -11.44 24.28 15.77
C ALA A 7 -10.01 23.98 16.25
N ALA A 8 -9.18 25.01 16.42
CA ALA A 8 -7.79 24.86 16.89
C ALA A 8 -7.73 24.28 18.31
N ARG A 9 -8.67 24.66 19.20
CA ARG A 9 -8.77 24.09 20.54
C ARG A 9 -9.14 22.60 20.49
N CYS A 10 -10.13 22.21 19.68
CA CYS A 10 -10.51 20.81 19.50
C CYS A 10 -9.31 19.95 19.05
N LEU A 11 -8.60 20.41 18.02
CA LEU A 11 -7.41 19.71 17.52
C LEU A 11 -6.27 19.61 18.55
N LYS A 12 -6.09 20.64 19.39
CA LYS A 12 -5.12 20.61 20.49
C LYS A 12 -5.50 19.62 21.57
N ASP A 13 -6.78 19.61 21.98
CA ASP A 13 -7.28 18.70 23.01
C ASP A 13 -7.11 17.24 22.54
N GLU A 14 -7.46 16.91 21.28
CA GLU A 14 -7.23 15.57 20.71
C GLU A 14 -5.74 15.22 20.60
N SER A 15 -4.90 16.14 20.16
CA SER A 15 -3.44 15.92 20.09
C SER A 15 -2.85 15.62 21.47
N GLN A 16 -3.30 16.35 22.50
CA GLN A 16 -2.84 16.10 23.86
C GLN A 16 -3.29 14.71 24.36
N ALA A 17 -4.53 14.33 24.08
CA ALA A 17 -5.04 13.00 24.43
C ALA A 17 -4.19 11.87 23.82
N LEU A 18 -3.64 12.05 22.61
CA LEU A 18 -2.73 11.09 22.00
C LEU A 18 -1.37 11.04 22.70
N LEU A 19 -0.80 12.20 23.05
CA LEU A 19 0.46 12.25 23.79
C LEU A 19 0.36 11.61 25.18
N ASP A 20 -0.79 11.74 25.82
CA ASP A 20 -1.08 11.16 27.13
C ASP A 20 -1.23 9.63 27.09
N LEU A 21 -1.30 9.00 25.91
CA LEU A 21 -1.25 7.54 25.78
C LEU A 21 0.16 6.98 25.95
N ILE A 22 1.20 7.73 25.61
CA ILE A 22 2.59 7.26 25.62
C ILE A 22 3.00 6.73 26.99
N PRO A 23 2.79 7.47 28.11
CA PRO A 23 3.14 6.96 29.44
C PRO A 23 2.24 5.82 29.95
N LYS A 24 1.17 5.47 29.23
CA LYS A 24 0.27 4.35 29.57
C LYS A 24 0.64 3.05 28.86
N LEU A 25 1.66 3.06 28.00
CA LEU A 25 2.22 1.85 27.41
C LEU A 25 2.95 1.08 28.51
N ASP A 26 2.44 -0.10 28.84
CA ASP A 26 2.90 -0.93 29.95
C ASP A 26 3.02 -2.42 29.53
N GLY A 27 3.24 -3.30 30.50
CA GLY A 27 3.30 -4.74 30.27
C GLY A 27 2.02 -5.36 29.67
N ASN A 28 0.85 -4.73 29.83
CA ASN A 28 -0.38 -5.17 29.16
C ASN A 28 -0.33 -4.91 27.66
N PHE A 29 0.25 -3.78 27.24
CA PHE A 29 0.51 -3.52 25.83
C PHE A 29 1.44 -4.58 25.23
N ASP A 30 2.55 -4.89 25.90
CA ASP A 30 3.48 -5.93 25.46
C ASP A 30 2.83 -7.31 25.39
N GLY A 31 2.00 -7.65 26.39
CA GLY A 31 1.23 -8.90 26.42
C GLY A 31 0.22 -8.99 25.29
N ALA A 32 -0.49 -7.89 25.01
CA ALA A 32 -1.43 -7.80 23.88
C ALA A 32 -0.72 -8.00 22.53
N ILE A 33 0.44 -7.37 22.33
CA ILE A 33 1.27 -7.57 21.12
C ILE A 33 1.65 -9.05 20.99
N ASN A 34 2.09 -9.69 22.07
CA ASN A 34 2.46 -11.11 22.05
C ASN A 34 1.28 -12.01 21.68
N LEU A 35 0.07 -11.76 22.20
CA LEU A 35 -1.14 -12.49 21.81
C LEU A 35 -1.45 -12.30 20.32
N LEU A 36 -1.44 -11.07 19.83
CA LEU A 36 -1.72 -10.75 18.42
C LEU A 36 -0.67 -11.35 17.48
N TYR A 37 0.61 -11.30 17.86
CA TYR A 37 1.69 -11.84 17.05
C TYR A 37 1.61 -13.36 16.90
N ASN A 38 1.23 -14.07 17.97
CA ASN A 38 1.13 -15.53 18.01
C ASN A 38 -0.25 -16.07 17.64
N CYS A 39 -1.24 -15.22 17.36
CA CYS A 39 -2.57 -15.62 16.95
C CYS A 39 -2.52 -16.56 15.74
N LYS A 40 -3.21 -17.72 15.83
CA LYS A 40 -3.27 -18.72 14.76
C LYS A 40 -4.52 -18.62 13.90
N GLY A 41 -5.52 -17.90 14.39
CA GLY A 41 -6.75 -17.58 13.70
C GLY A 41 -6.80 -16.13 13.25
N HIS A 42 -7.87 -15.45 13.61
CA HIS A 42 -8.12 -14.05 13.30
C HIS A 42 -8.13 -13.19 14.57
N VAL A 43 -7.84 -11.92 14.40
CA VAL A 43 -8.16 -10.90 15.40
C VAL A 43 -9.61 -10.47 15.18
N VAL A 44 -10.47 -10.83 16.12
CA VAL A 44 -11.90 -10.48 16.11
C VAL A 44 -12.08 -9.16 16.82
N VAL A 45 -12.31 -8.09 16.08
CA VAL A 45 -12.49 -6.76 16.67
C VAL A 45 -13.98 -6.47 16.87
N SER A 46 -14.34 -5.93 18.05
CA SER A 46 -15.74 -5.61 18.36
C SER A 46 -15.85 -4.35 19.21
N GLY A 47 -17.01 -3.68 19.09
CA GLY A 47 -17.35 -2.46 19.83
C GLY A 47 -18.74 -1.97 19.44
N VAL A 48 -19.40 -1.18 20.33
CA VAL A 48 -20.74 -0.63 20.12
C VAL A 48 -20.69 0.83 19.69
N GLY A 49 -21.54 1.23 18.77
CA GLY A 49 -21.71 2.62 18.36
C GLY A 49 -20.43 3.23 17.79
N LYS A 50 -19.94 4.34 18.35
CA LYS A 50 -18.70 4.99 17.88
C LYS A 50 -17.49 4.08 18.04
N SER A 51 -17.40 3.33 19.15
CA SER A 51 -16.34 2.33 19.34
C SER A 51 -16.39 1.24 18.28
N GLY A 52 -17.58 0.87 17.80
CA GLY A 52 -17.73 -0.08 16.69
C GLY A 52 -17.19 0.45 15.36
N HIS A 53 -17.45 1.71 15.02
CA HIS A 53 -16.87 2.34 13.83
C HIS A 53 -15.33 2.38 13.88
N ILE A 54 -14.76 2.69 15.05
CA ILE A 54 -13.33 2.63 15.28
C ILE A 54 -12.82 1.19 15.17
N GLY A 55 -13.53 0.23 15.76
CA GLY A 55 -13.20 -1.20 15.69
C GLY A 55 -13.15 -1.72 14.27
N ALA A 56 -14.13 -1.35 13.44
CA ALA A 56 -14.14 -1.70 12.02
C ALA A 56 -12.91 -1.14 11.28
N LYS A 57 -12.50 0.11 11.57
CA LYS A 57 -11.29 0.71 11.01
C LYS A 57 -10.02 -0.03 11.47
N VAL A 58 -9.92 -0.37 12.75
CA VAL A 58 -8.78 -1.09 13.30
C VAL A 58 -8.67 -2.49 12.69
N ALA A 59 -9.77 -3.22 12.56
CA ALA A 59 -9.81 -4.52 11.88
C ALA A 59 -9.31 -4.42 10.43
N ALA A 60 -9.79 -3.43 9.68
CA ALA A 60 -9.36 -3.19 8.32
C ALA A 60 -7.86 -2.86 8.23
N THR A 61 -7.33 -2.06 9.16
CA THR A 61 -5.89 -1.73 9.24
C THR A 61 -5.07 -2.98 9.51
N LEU A 62 -5.43 -3.80 10.51
CA LEU A 62 -4.75 -5.06 10.82
C LEU A 62 -4.75 -6.00 9.61
N ALA A 63 -5.90 -6.23 8.98
CA ALA A 63 -6.03 -7.10 7.82
C ALA A 63 -5.16 -6.62 6.65
N SER A 64 -5.17 -5.33 6.36
CA SER A 64 -4.39 -4.75 5.26
C SER A 64 -2.88 -4.71 5.51
N THR A 65 -2.45 -4.89 6.75
CA THR A 65 -1.05 -4.89 7.18
C THR A 65 -0.53 -6.26 7.60
N GLY A 66 -1.21 -7.34 7.17
CA GLY A 66 -0.72 -8.71 7.30
C GLY A 66 -1.13 -9.44 8.59
N THR A 67 -2.03 -8.88 9.38
CA THR A 67 -2.65 -9.57 10.51
C THR A 67 -4.11 -9.87 10.17
N PRO A 68 -4.50 -11.14 9.92
CA PRO A 68 -5.87 -11.49 9.61
C PRO A 68 -6.83 -10.99 10.68
N ALA A 69 -7.77 -10.15 10.33
CA ALA A 69 -8.71 -9.54 11.25
C ALA A 69 -10.05 -9.23 10.59
N PHE A 70 -11.12 -9.26 11.35
CA PHE A 70 -12.45 -8.82 10.94
C PHE A 70 -13.20 -8.19 12.10
N TYR A 71 -14.19 -7.37 11.76
CA TYR A 71 -15.06 -6.73 12.73
C TYR A 71 -16.36 -7.50 12.89
N VAL A 72 -16.80 -7.71 14.12
CA VAL A 72 -18.10 -8.26 14.47
C VAL A 72 -18.88 -7.25 15.30
N ASN A 73 -20.11 -6.94 14.90
CA ASN A 73 -21.00 -6.12 15.70
C ASN A 73 -21.49 -6.95 16.91
N PRO A 74 -21.33 -6.50 18.15
CA PRO A 74 -21.71 -7.29 19.32
C PRO A 74 -23.21 -7.59 19.39
N LEU A 75 -24.07 -6.76 18.82
CA LEU A 75 -25.51 -7.04 18.73
C LEU A 75 -25.77 -8.24 17.81
N ASP A 76 -25.19 -8.26 16.62
CA ASP A 76 -25.32 -9.37 15.67
C ASP A 76 -24.66 -10.63 16.22
N ALA A 77 -23.53 -10.48 16.91
CA ALA A 77 -22.84 -11.56 17.59
C ALA A 77 -23.77 -12.35 18.52
N LEU A 78 -24.55 -11.65 19.34
CA LEU A 78 -25.51 -12.27 20.28
C LEU A 78 -26.69 -12.95 19.57
N HIS A 79 -26.86 -12.73 18.28
CA HIS A 79 -27.90 -13.36 17.44
C HIS A 79 -27.38 -14.45 16.49
N GLY A 80 -26.15 -14.90 16.69
CA GLY A 80 -25.61 -16.06 15.97
C GLY A 80 -24.18 -15.90 15.45
N ASP A 81 -23.68 -14.66 15.21
CA ASP A 81 -22.37 -14.43 14.63
C ASP A 81 -21.20 -14.80 15.59
N LEU A 82 -21.47 -15.07 16.88
CA LEU A 82 -20.49 -15.71 17.77
C LEU A 82 -19.97 -17.05 17.22
N GLY A 83 -20.73 -17.70 16.35
CA GLY A 83 -20.32 -18.91 15.66
C GLY A 83 -19.15 -18.73 14.69
N MET A 84 -18.84 -17.48 14.31
CA MET A 84 -17.66 -17.16 13.47
C MET A 84 -16.35 -17.21 14.26
N ILE A 85 -16.42 -17.20 15.61
CA ILE A 85 -15.24 -17.06 16.48
C ILE A 85 -14.80 -18.44 16.93
N THR A 86 -13.51 -18.72 16.79
CA THR A 86 -12.89 -20.00 17.12
C THR A 86 -11.88 -19.88 18.26
N VAL A 87 -11.49 -21.01 18.86
CA VAL A 87 -10.47 -21.08 19.91
C VAL A 87 -9.05 -20.68 19.45
N ASN A 88 -8.85 -20.52 18.14
CA ASN A 88 -7.58 -20.05 17.57
C ASN A 88 -7.51 -18.53 17.41
N ASP A 89 -8.61 -17.83 17.70
CA ASP A 89 -8.73 -16.38 17.51
C ASP A 89 -8.33 -15.61 18.77
N VAL A 90 -8.10 -14.32 18.61
CA VAL A 90 -7.89 -13.37 19.70
C VAL A 90 -8.93 -12.27 19.56
N ALA A 91 -9.66 -11.94 20.60
CA ALA A 91 -10.63 -10.85 20.58
C ALA A 91 -9.99 -9.52 20.98
N LEU A 92 -10.31 -8.45 20.25
CA LEU A 92 -9.98 -7.06 20.57
C LEU A 92 -11.28 -6.29 20.79
N LEU A 93 -11.63 -6.07 22.05
CA LEU A 93 -12.89 -5.44 22.45
C LEU A 93 -12.69 -3.97 22.83
N ILE A 94 -13.45 -3.07 22.19
CA ILE A 94 -13.31 -1.61 22.36
C ILE A 94 -14.55 -1.06 23.07
N SER A 95 -14.36 -0.52 24.27
CA SER A 95 -15.43 0.14 25.02
C SER A 95 -14.84 1.20 25.95
N ASN A 96 -15.13 2.48 25.71
CA ASN A 96 -14.60 3.56 26.55
C ASN A 96 -15.02 3.41 28.02
N SER A 97 -16.29 3.11 28.31
CA SER A 97 -16.77 2.87 29.66
C SER A 97 -16.31 1.51 30.24
N GLY A 98 -16.06 0.53 29.35
CA GLY A 98 -15.80 -0.86 29.71
C GLY A 98 -16.96 -1.60 30.39
N ASN A 99 -18.17 -1.02 30.34
CA ASN A 99 -19.38 -1.53 31.02
C ASN A 99 -20.59 -1.61 30.10
N SER A 100 -20.42 -1.59 28.78
CA SER A 100 -21.51 -1.78 27.81
C SER A 100 -22.01 -3.22 27.87
N ASP A 101 -23.30 -3.43 28.04
CA ASP A 101 -23.93 -4.74 28.28
C ASP A 101 -23.60 -5.74 27.15
N GLU A 102 -23.71 -5.31 25.88
CA GLU A 102 -23.47 -6.14 24.71
C GLU A 102 -22.01 -6.64 24.65
N ILE A 103 -21.06 -5.76 24.99
CA ILE A 103 -19.64 -6.10 25.01
C ILE A 103 -19.33 -7.05 26.17
N LEU A 104 -19.95 -6.84 27.34
CA LEU A 104 -19.75 -7.71 28.49
C LEU A 104 -20.32 -9.10 28.27
N ARG A 105 -21.47 -9.23 27.61
CA ARG A 105 -22.02 -10.55 27.22
C ARG A 105 -21.11 -11.26 26.23
N MET A 106 -20.58 -10.53 25.25
CA MET A 106 -19.61 -11.09 24.31
C MET A 106 -18.31 -11.52 25.04
N ALA A 107 -17.80 -10.69 25.97
CA ALA A 107 -16.62 -11.00 26.76
C ALA A 107 -16.82 -12.27 27.61
N ALA A 108 -17.98 -12.42 28.27
CA ALA A 108 -18.33 -13.60 29.05
C ALA A 108 -18.33 -14.89 28.18
N PHE A 109 -18.92 -14.82 26.97
CA PHE A 109 -18.89 -15.95 26.03
C PHE A 109 -17.46 -16.35 25.61
N LEU A 110 -16.59 -15.35 25.36
CA LEU A 110 -15.20 -15.58 24.96
C LEU A 110 -14.38 -16.18 26.11
N ASP A 111 -14.56 -15.65 27.33
CA ASP A 111 -13.88 -16.14 28.54
C ASP A 111 -14.25 -17.59 28.86
N GLU A 112 -15.54 -17.94 28.81
CA GLU A 112 -16.02 -19.32 28.98
C GLU A 112 -15.38 -20.31 28.01
N ARG A 113 -15.03 -19.84 26.80
CA ARG A 113 -14.36 -20.64 25.75
C ARG A 113 -12.84 -20.54 25.76
N HIS A 114 -12.28 -19.84 26.74
CA HIS A 114 -10.84 -19.60 26.90
C HIS A 114 -10.22 -18.93 25.65
N ILE A 115 -10.99 -18.05 24.98
CA ILE A 115 -10.51 -17.23 23.86
C ILE A 115 -9.87 -15.97 24.46
N PRO A 116 -8.58 -15.70 24.19
CA PRO A 116 -7.91 -14.54 24.77
C PRO A 116 -8.58 -13.22 24.39
N ILE A 117 -8.74 -12.33 25.36
CA ILE A 117 -9.37 -11.03 25.20
C ILE A 117 -8.35 -9.92 25.45
N ILE A 118 -8.20 -9.03 24.50
CA ILE A 118 -7.56 -7.72 24.65
C ILE A 118 -8.66 -6.68 24.72
N SER A 119 -8.64 -5.80 25.73
CA SER A 119 -9.58 -4.70 25.82
C SER A 119 -8.88 -3.36 25.61
N LEU A 120 -9.54 -2.45 24.86
CA LEU A 120 -9.21 -1.02 24.84
C LEU A 120 -10.27 -0.29 25.63
N THR A 121 -9.96 0.16 26.85
CA THR A 121 -10.90 0.85 27.72
C THR A 121 -10.38 2.17 28.23
N GLY A 122 -11.30 3.13 28.43
CA GLY A 122 -11.02 4.38 29.15
C GLY A 122 -11.13 4.25 30.68
N ASN A 123 -11.56 3.08 31.18
CA ASN A 123 -11.71 2.81 32.61
C ASN A 123 -11.03 1.47 32.98
N PRO A 124 -9.82 1.51 33.53
CA PRO A 124 -9.08 0.32 33.94
C PRO A 124 -9.78 -0.52 35.02
N GLU A 125 -10.69 0.09 35.80
CA GLU A 125 -11.45 -0.57 36.87
C GLU A 125 -12.80 -1.13 36.35
N SER A 126 -13.04 -1.12 35.04
CA SER A 126 -14.28 -1.63 34.47
C SER A 126 -14.33 -3.16 34.45
N LEU A 127 -15.54 -3.70 34.34
CA LEU A 127 -15.76 -5.15 34.23
C LEU A 127 -15.03 -5.74 33.02
N LEU A 128 -15.04 -5.04 31.87
CA LEU A 128 -14.33 -5.49 30.68
C LEU A 128 -12.82 -5.53 30.89
N ALA A 129 -12.26 -4.53 31.60
CA ALA A 129 -10.83 -4.48 31.90
C ALA A 129 -10.40 -5.66 32.79
N HIS A 130 -11.22 -6.03 33.77
CA HIS A 130 -10.96 -7.17 34.68
C HIS A 130 -11.18 -8.53 34.01
N THR A 131 -12.09 -8.64 33.04
CA THR A 131 -12.33 -9.89 32.29
C THR A 131 -11.25 -10.12 31.22
N ALA A 132 -10.63 -9.07 30.70
CA ALA A 132 -9.65 -9.18 29.63
C ALA A 132 -8.34 -9.83 30.10
N THR A 133 -7.73 -10.62 29.22
CA THR A 133 -6.38 -11.16 29.41
C THR A 133 -5.36 -10.03 29.51
N HIS A 134 -5.52 -8.99 28.68
CA HIS A 134 -4.75 -7.75 28.75
C HIS A 134 -5.68 -6.55 28.51
N ASN A 135 -5.64 -5.59 29.43
CA ASN A 135 -6.34 -4.32 29.25
C ASN A 135 -5.38 -3.21 28.88
N ILE A 136 -5.58 -2.59 27.73
CA ILE A 136 -4.84 -1.40 27.30
C ILE A 136 -5.64 -0.16 27.69
N ASN A 137 -5.05 0.67 28.53
CA ASN A 137 -5.67 1.88 29.01
C ASN A 137 -5.61 2.99 27.95
N VAL A 138 -6.77 3.33 27.37
CA VAL A 138 -6.97 4.43 26.42
C VAL A 138 -7.77 5.59 27.01
N SER A 139 -7.74 5.75 28.32
CA SER A 139 -8.45 6.86 29.00
C SER A 139 -7.97 8.21 28.49
N VAL A 140 -8.89 9.16 28.41
CA VAL A 140 -8.63 10.56 28.12
C VAL A 140 -9.11 11.43 29.27
N GLU A 141 -8.49 12.57 29.50
CA GLU A 141 -8.86 13.50 30.57
C GLU A 141 -10.27 14.08 30.33
N LYS A 142 -10.54 14.44 29.06
CA LYS A 142 -11.82 15.02 28.61
C LYS A 142 -12.04 14.76 27.13
N GLU A 143 -13.30 14.88 26.72
CA GLU A 143 -13.62 14.96 25.30
C GLU A 143 -13.33 16.37 24.76
N ALA A 144 -12.87 16.47 23.51
CA ALA A 144 -12.69 17.75 22.82
C ALA A 144 -14.02 18.43 22.48
N CYS A 145 -15.10 17.67 22.52
CA CYS A 145 -16.48 18.16 22.43
C CYS A 145 -16.76 19.22 23.51
N PRO A 146 -17.29 20.41 23.17
CA PRO A 146 -17.56 21.48 24.14
C PRO A 146 -18.45 21.09 25.29
N LEU A 147 -19.33 20.09 25.08
CA LEU A 147 -20.23 19.56 26.09
C LEU A 147 -19.62 18.39 26.89
N ASN A 148 -18.41 17.96 26.53
CA ASN A 148 -17.79 16.76 27.09
C ASN A 148 -18.64 15.47 27.00
N LEU A 149 -19.51 15.37 25.99
CA LEU A 149 -20.47 14.27 25.82
C LEU A 149 -20.23 13.43 24.57
N ALA A 150 -19.96 14.09 23.44
CA ALA A 150 -19.72 13.37 22.20
C ALA A 150 -18.31 12.74 22.19
N PRO A 151 -18.19 11.45 21.91
CA PRO A 151 -16.88 10.80 21.78
C PRO A 151 -16.05 11.45 20.66
N THR A 152 -14.96 12.09 21.04
CA THR A 152 -14.00 12.79 20.19
C THR A 152 -12.58 12.33 20.58
N SER A 153 -12.01 12.89 21.64
CA SER A 153 -10.68 12.48 22.13
C SER A 153 -10.61 10.98 22.44
N SER A 154 -11.66 10.41 23.06
CA SER A 154 -11.69 8.98 23.38
C SER A 154 -11.69 8.08 22.16
N THR A 155 -12.42 8.45 21.09
CA THR A 155 -12.42 7.68 19.83
C THR A 155 -11.12 7.84 19.07
N THR A 156 -10.54 9.03 19.05
CA THR A 156 -9.22 9.30 18.45
C THR A 156 -8.13 8.52 19.17
N ALA A 157 -8.14 8.48 20.51
CA ALA A 157 -7.23 7.69 21.33
C ALA A 157 -7.32 6.17 21.04
N ALA A 158 -8.54 5.63 21.03
CA ALA A 158 -8.75 4.21 20.73
C ALA A 158 -8.29 3.84 19.32
N MET A 159 -8.56 4.69 18.32
CA MET A 159 -8.10 4.49 16.95
C MET A 159 -6.58 4.52 16.86
N ALA A 160 -5.93 5.51 17.44
CA ALA A 160 -4.47 5.64 17.43
C ALA A 160 -3.78 4.47 18.14
N MET A 161 -4.36 3.97 19.23
CA MET A 161 -3.85 2.77 19.90
C MET A 161 -3.97 1.53 19.01
N GLY A 162 -5.08 1.37 18.30
CA GLY A 162 -5.25 0.30 17.31
C GLY A 162 -4.22 0.38 16.17
N ASP A 163 -3.90 1.59 15.72
CA ASP A 163 -2.85 1.81 14.72
C ASP A 163 -1.45 1.51 15.30
N ALA A 164 -1.20 1.84 16.56
CA ALA A 164 0.06 1.51 17.23
C ALA A 164 0.26 -0.02 17.31
N LEU A 165 -0.78 -0.79 17.67
CA LEU A 165 -0.75 -2.24 17.64
C LEU A 165 -0.39 -2.77 16.24
N ALA A 166 -1.03 -2.25 15.21
CA ALA A 166 -0.75 -2.65 13.81
C ALA A 166 0.69 -2.30 13.40
N CYS A 167 1.18 -1.10 13.74
CA CYS A 167 2.55 -0.67 13.41
C CYS A 167 3.61 -1.57 14.08
N VAL A 168 3.43 -1.93 15.35
CA VAL A 168 4.35 -2.86 16.03
C VAL A 168 4.35 -4.23 15.35
N LEU A 169 3.17 -4.75 14.96
CA LEU A 169 3.06 -6.03 14.26
C LEU A 169 3.72 -6.00 12.87
N ILE A 170 3.62 -4.88 12.13
CA ILE A 170 4.34 -4.64 10.88
C ILE A 170 5.85 -4.82 11.07
N GLU A 171 6.42 -4.16 12.08
CA GLU A 171 7.85 -4.21 12.37
C GLU A 171 8.28 -5.63 12.79
N LEU A 172 7.57 -6.25 13.74
CA LEU A 172 7.89 -7.59 14.24
C LEU A 172 7.79 -8.67 13.16
N ARG A 173 6.86 -8.54 12.22
CA ARG A 173 6.66 -9.47 11.09
C ARG A 173 7.53 -9.16 9.89
N HIS A 174 8.33 -8.08 9.94
CA HIS A 174 9.11 -7.59 8.80
C HIS A 174 8.25 -7.39 7.53
N PHE A 175 7.00 -6.93 7.71
CA PHE A 175 6.05 -6.72 6.63
C PHE A 175 6.52 -5.60 5.69
N LYS A 176 6.57 -5.90 4.38
CA LYS A 176 7.18 -5.02 3.39
C LYS A 176 6.12 -4.38 2.49
N ALA A 177 6.51 -3.32 1.79
CA ALA A 177 5.67 -2.69 0.78
C ALA A 177 5.14 -3.66 -0.29
N GLN A 178 5.90 -4.73 -0.57
CA GLN A 178 5.49 -5.78 -1.50
C GLN A 178 4.32 -6.62 -0.95
N ASP A 179 4.33 -6.88 0.36
CA ASP A 179 3.25 -7.61 1.03
C ASP A 179 1.99 -6.76 1.09
N PHE A 180 2.14 -5.45 1.36
CA PHE A 180 1.04 -4.49 1.32
C PHE A 180 0.37 -4.42 -0.06
N ALA A 181 1.15 -4.49 -1.13
CA ALA A 181 0.65 -4.48 -2.50
C ALA A 181 -0.22 -5.69 -2.84
N MET A 182 0.06 -6.86 -2.25
CA MET A 182 -0.77 -8.07 -2.45
C MET A 182 -2.18 -7.89 -1.91
N PHE A 183 -2.34 -7.13 -0.82
CA PHE A 183 -3.66 -6.83 -0.22
C PHE A 183 -4.35 -5.62 -0.87
N HIS A 184 -3.63 -4.82 -1.68
CA HIS A 184 -4.15 -3.62 -2.34
C HIS A 184 -3.95 -3.64 -3.87
N PRO A 185 -4.39 -4.69 -4.59
CA PRO A 185 -4.10 -4.84 -6.02
C PRO A 185 -4.71 -3.74 -6.90
N GLY A 186 -5.81 -3.12 -6.46
CA GLY A 186 -6.49 -2.03 -7.17
C GLY A 186 -5.90 -0.63 -6.94
N GLY A 187 -5.01 -0.46 -5.96
CA GLY A 187 -4.40 0.83 -5.65
C GLY A 187 -3.19 1.14 -6.55
N LEU A 188 -2.86 2.44 -6.71
CA LEU A 188 -1.67 2.88 -7.48
C LEU A 188 -0.37 2.20 -7.03
N LEU A 189 -0.21 2.01 -5.72
CA LEU A 189 0.97 1.32 -5.16
C LEU A 189 0.95 -0.17 -5.48
N GLY A 190 -0.23 -0.82 -5.39
CA GLY A 190 -0.41 -2.23 -5.72
C GLY A 190 -0.12 -2.50 -7.19
N LYS A 191 -0.72 -1.73 -8.10
CA LYS A 191 -0.45 -1.79 -9.54
C LYS A 191 1.06 -1.70 -9.83
N LYS A 192 1.76 -0.70 -9.28
CA LYS A 192 3.21 -0.51 -9.51
C LYS A 192 4.08 -1.68 -9.05
N LEU A 193 3.70 -2.36 -7.99
CA LEU A 193 4.51 -3.43 -7.38
C LEU A 193 4.17 -4.84 -7.92
N VAL A 194 2.98 -5.03 -8.47
CA VAL A 194 2.52 -6.32 -9.01
C VAL A 194 2.68 -6.38 -10.53
N THR A 195 2.41 -5.29 -11.24
CA THR A 195 2.46 -5.24 -12.72
C THR A 195 3.87 -5.47 -13.24
N LYS A 196 3.98 -6.31 -14.25
CA LYS A 196 5.22 -6.64 -14.95
C LYS A 196 5.32 -5.88 -16.26
N VAL A 197 6.52 -5.77 -16.81
CA VAL A 197 6.80 -5.15 -18.10
C VAL A 197 5.92 -5.73 -19.21
N LYS A 198 5.76 -7.05 -19.26
CA LYS A 198 4.94 -7.75 -20.25
C LYS A 198 3.46 -7.37 -20.25
N ASP A 199 2.95 -6.87 -19.12
CA ASP A 199 1.53 -6.50 -18.96
C ASP A 199 1.23 -5.11 -19.53
N VAL A 200 2.29 -4.30 -19.81
CA VAL A 200 2.18 -2.91 -20.25
C VAL A 200 2.98 -2.59 -21.51
N MET A 201 3.82 -3.52 -22.00
CA MET A 201 4.63 -3.30 -23.20
C MET A 201 3.78 -3.27 -24.47
N TYR A 202 4.20 -2.49 -25.43
CA TYR A 202 3.67 -2.51 -26.78
C TYR A 202 4.27 -3.68 -27.54
N THR A 203 3.44 -4.51 -28.18
CA THR A 203 3.85 -5.70 -28.93
C THR A 203 3.46 -5.64 -30.40
N GLU A 204 2.52 -4.76 -30.75
CA GLU A 204 2.00 -4.59 -32.10
C GLU A 204 2.54 -3.32 -32.75
N HIS A 205 2.66 -3.33 -34.07
CA HIS A 205 3.08 -2.18 -34.88
C HIS A 205 4.41 -1.54 -34.43
N LEU A 206 5.35 -2.39 -33.97
CA LEU A 206 6.66 -1.91 -33.54
C LEU A 206 7.40 -1.28 -34.72
N PRO A 207 8.06 -0.12 -34.54
CA PRO A 207 8.79 0.59 -35.58
C PRO A 207 10.14 -0.12 -35.87
N ILE A 208 10.09 -1.21 -36.62
CA ILE A 208 11.24 -1.98 -37.02
C ILE A 208 11.84 -1.38 -38.30
N ILE A 209 13.13 -1.10 -38.28
CA ILE A 209 13.83 -0.35 -39.32
C ILE A 209 15.04 -1.16 -39.77
N PRO A 210 15.22 -1.43 -41.09
CA PRO A 210 16.44 -2.05 -41.61
C PRO A 210 17.62 -1.07 -41.52
N PRO A 211 18.83 -1.55 -41.21
CA PRO A 211 20.02 -0.69 -41.03
C PRO A 211 20.43 0.08 -42.28
N GLU A 212 20.08 -0.40 -43.48
CA GLU A 212 20.36 0.22 -44.77
C GLU A 212 19.38 1.35 -45.13
N MET A 213 18.25 1.47 -44.45
CA MET A 213 17.26 2.52 -44.70
C MET A 213 17.92 3.89 -44.55
N LYS A 214 17.54 4.84 -45.42
CA LYS A 214 17.98 6.22 -45.27
C LYS A 214 17.38 6.82 -43.98
N LEU A 215 18.17 7.63 -43.30
CA LEU A 215 17.76 8.24 -42.03
C LEU A 215 16.47 9.10 -42.20
N VAL A 216 16.31 9.77 -43.34
CA VAL A 216 15.11 10.56 -43.64
C VAL A 216 13.85 9.69 -43.67
N ASP A 217 13.93 8.50 -44.28
CA ASP A 217 12.80 7.58 -44.38
C ASP A 217 12.48 6.95 -43.01
N ALA A 218 13.49 6.74 -42.18
CA ALA A 218 13.33 6.25 -40.80
C ALA A 218 12.55 7.23 -39.91
N ILE A 219 12.65 8.52 -40.11
CA ILE A 219 11.86 9.55 -39.39
C ILE A 219 10.36 9.29 -39.52
N ILE A 220 9.91 8.95 -40.74
CA ILE A 220 8.49 8.66 -41.00
C ILE A 220 8.06 7.40 -40.20
N SER A 221 8.89 6.35 -40.20
CA SER A 221 8.62 5.12 -39.50
C SER A 221 8.56 5.32 -37.97
N ILE A 222 9.47 6.14 -37.41
CA ILE A 222 9.48 6.50 -35.99
C ILE A 222 8.22 7.30 -35.61
N SER A 223 7.86 8.29 -36.45
CA SER A 223 6.68 9.11 -36.23
C SER A 223 5.41 8.29 -36.23
N ASN A 224 5.27 7.35 -37.16
CA ASN A 224 4.10 6.47 -37.27
C ASN A 224 4.03 5.47 -36.10
N GLY A 225 5.16 5.08 -35.51
CA GLY A 225 5.21 4.19 -34.36
C GLY A 225 4.80 4.84 -33.03
N HIS A 226 4.79 6.18 -32.95
CA HIS A 226 4.44 6.96 -31.75
C HIS A 226 5.22 6.62 -30.47
N LEU A 227 6.33 5.89 -30.57
CA LEU A 227 7.15 5.43 -29.42
C LEU A 227 8.46 6.24 -29.24
N GLY A 228 8.69 7.26 -30.09
CA GLY A 228 9.87 8.13 -30.04
C GLY A 228 11.20 7.44 -30.38
N LEU A 229 11.14 6.22 -30.93
CA LEU A 229 12.32 5.46 -31.39
C LEU A 229 11.95 4.50 -32.51
N GLY A 230 12.98 4.04 -33.26
CA GLY A 230 12.90 2.89 -34.14
C GLY A 230 13.88 1.81 -33.71
N VAL A 231 13.48 0.55 -33.83
CA VAL A 231 14.35 -0.60 -33.51
C VAL A 231 15.06 -1.05 -34.80
N VAL A 232 16.38 -0.93 -34.80
CA VAL A 232 17.17 -1.31 -35.96
C VAL A 232 17.44 -2.80 -35.91
N MET A 233 16.93 -3.56 -36.89
CA MET A 233 17.02 -5.02 -36.91
C MET A 233 17.47 -5.54 -38.30
N ARG A 234 18.16 -6.69 -38.26
CA ARG A 234 18.41 -7.54 -39.42
C ARG A 234 18.26 -8.99 -39.01
N ASP A 235 17.53 -9.78 -39.78
CA ASP A 235 17.35 -11.23 -39.58
C ASP A 235 16.97 -11.56 -38.11
N GLU A 236 15.95 -10.88 -37.58
CA GLU A 236 15.45 -10.97 -36.19
C GLU A 236 16.46 -10.57 -35.10
N ARG A 237 17.64 -10.04 -35.46
CA ARG A 237 18.66 -9.56 -34.53
C ARG A 237 18.55 -8.06 -34.33
N ILE A 238 18.54 -7.63 -33.08
CA ILE A 238 18.62 -6.21 -32.72
C ILE A 238 20.06 -5.73 -32.97
N LEU A 239 20.24 -4.75 -33.84
CA LEU A 239 21.52 -4.10 -34.11
C LEU A 239 21.67 -2.81 -33.29
N GLY A 240 20.55 -2.14 -33.00
CA GLY A 240 20.54 -0.89 -32.28
C GLY A 240 19.16 -0.26 -32.23
N ILE A 241 19.12 1.01 -31.86
CA ILE A 241 17.94 1.87 -31.94
C ILE A 241 18.30 3.19 -32.62
N ILE A 242 17.31 3.82 -33.19
CA ILE A 242 17.38 5.20 -33.66
C ILE A 242 16.32 6.02 -32.93
N THR A 243 16.70 7.10 -32.30
CA THR A 243 15.84 7.96 -31.50
C THR A 243 15.85 9.39 -32.05
N ASP A 244 14.92 10.23 -31.62
CA ASP A 244 14.92 11.68 -31.95
C ASP A 244 16.24 12.35 -31.56
N GLY A 245 16.89 11.89 -30.48
CA GLY A 245 18.21 12.36 -30.07
C GLY A 245 19.32 11.99 -31.05
N ASP A 246 19.27 10.77 -31.63
CA ASP A 246 20.23 10.31 -32.63
C ASP A 246 20.05 11.11 -33.95
N ILE A 247 18.80 11.31 -34.36
CA ILE A 247 18.47 12.13 -35.55
C ILE A 247 19.00 13.55 -35.39
N ARG A 248 18.78 14.16 -34.22
CA ARG A 248 19.25 15.53 -33.95
C ARG A 248 20.77 15.63 -34.01
N ARG A 249 21.48 14.66 -33.42
CA ARG A 249 22.96 14.59 -33.49
C ARG A 249 23.46 14.40 -34.93
N ALA A 250 22.77 13.57 -35.71
CA ALA A 250 23.10 13.37 -37.12
C ALA A 250 22.92 14.64 -37.94
N VAL A 251 21.86 15.43 -37.72
CA VAL A 251 21.66 16.73 -38.37
C VAL A 251 22.78 17.71 -38.00
N GLU A 252 23.15 17.80 -36.72
CA GLU A 252 24.20 18.70 -36.25
C GLU A 252 25.60 18.32 -36.82
N GLY A 253 25.90 17.02 -36.89
CA GLY A 253 27.21 16.52 -37.31
C GLY A 253 27.44 16.46 -38.82
N SER A 254 26.38 16.25 -39.63
CA SER A 254 26.50 15.90 -41.03
C SER A 254 25.83 16.91 -42.00
N LYS A 255 25.47 18.08 -41.53
CA LYS A 255 24.74 19.19 -42.24
C LYS A 255 24.35 18.95 -43.71
N GLU A 256 25.30 18.89 -44.64
CA GLU A 256 25.06 18.71 -46.07
C GLU A 256 24.82 17.24 -46.49
N ASN A 257 25.33 16.26 -45.72
CA ASN A 257 25.21 14.85 -46.05
C ASN A 257 24.10 14.10 -45.31
N PHE A 258 23.33 14.77 -44.45
CA PHE A 258 22.26 14.18 -43.65
C PHE A 258 21.29 13.32 -44.49
N PHE A 259 20.90 13.80 -45.66
CA PHE A 259 19.93 13.12 -46.54
C PHE A 259 20.46 11.81 -47.16
N ASN A 260 21.77 11.58 -47.10
CA ASN A 260 22.41 10.37 -47.62
C ASN A 260 22.78 9.35 -46.52
N LEU A 261 22.72 9.76 -45.27
CA LEU A 261 23.07 8.87 -44.16
C LEU A 261 22.11 7.68 -44.07
N SER A 262 22.68 6.51 -43.83
CA SER A 262 21.92 5.32 -43.44
C SER A 262 21.64 5.32 -41.92
N VAL A 263 20.62 4.59 -41.52
CA VAL A 263 20.28 4.38 -40.11
C VAL A 263 21.46 3.76 -39.34
N SER A 264 22.18 2.83 -39.96
CA SER A 264 23.35 2.17 -39.35
C SER A 264 24.47 3.15 -38.99
N GLU A 265 24.61 4.28 -39.66
CA GLU A 265 25.65 5.27 -39.39
C GLU A 265 25.26 6.22 -38.22
N ALA A 266 23.96 6.33 -37.90
CA ALA A 266 23.48 7.24 -36.88
C ALA A 266 22.91 6.53 -35.61
N MET A 267 22.67 5.22 -35.69
CA MET A 267 22.00 4.48 -34.63
C MET A 267 22.85 4.36 -33.35
N THR A 268 22.20 4.25 -32.23
CA THR A 268 22.79 3.79 -30.97
C THR A 268 22.87 2.26 -30.96
N THR A 269 24.08 1.69 -30.94
CA THR A 269 24.35 0.24 -31.07
C THR A 269 24.18 -0.53 -29.77
N THR A 270 24.05 0.14 -28.62
CA THR A 270 23.89 -0.46 -27.28
C THR A 270 22.60 -0.02 -26.62
N PRO A 271 21.43 -0.42 -27.16
CA PRO A 271 20.15 -0.04 -26.58
C PRO A 271 20.01 -0.61 -25.15
N LYS A 272 19.29 0.12 -24.29
CA LYS A 272 18.94 -0.43 -22.98
C LYS A 272 17.76 -1.37 -23.14
N THR A 273 17.91 -2.56 -22.54
CA THR A 273 16.91 -3.62 -22.61
C THR A 273 16.40 -3.98 -21.21
N ILE A 274 15.21 -4.56 -21.14
CA ILE A 274 14.60 -5.03 -19.91
C ILE A 274 13.93 -6.39 -20.13
N ASN A 275 13.88 -7.21 -19.07
CA ASN A 275 13.21 -8.49 -19.08
C ASN A 275 11.68 -8.32 -18.98
N PRO A 276 10.85 -9.08 -19.70
CA PRO A 276 9.39 -9.02 -19.62
C PRO A 276 8.83 -9.32 -18.21
N GLU A 277 9.53 -10.12 -17.41
CA GLU A 277 9.13 -10.43 -16.03
C GLU A 277 9.57 -9.36 -15.00
N ALA A 278 10.29 -8.33 -15.42
CA ALA A 278 10.68 -7.23 -14.54
C ALA A 278 9.46 -6.43 -14.08
N LYS A 279 9.55 -5.79 -12.92
CA LYS A 279 8.47 -4.96 -12.33
C LYS A 279 8.54 -3.52 -12.87
N LEU A 280 7.40 -2.80 -12.82
CA LEU A 280 7.34 -1.38 -13.22
C LEU A 280 8.34 -0.50 -12.47
N THR A 281 8.64 -0.80 -11.21
CA THR A 281 9.64 -0.08 -10.42
C THR A 281 11.03 -0.12 -11.04
N GLN A 282 11.38 -1.23 -11.71
CA GLN A 282 12.67 -1.36 -12.40
C GLN A 282 12.72 -0.49 -13.66
N ILE A 283 11.61 -0.40 -14.40
CA ILE A 283 11.50 0.53 -15.56
C ILE A 283 11.74 1.97 -15.10
N GLN A 284 11.03 2.40 -14.05
CA GLN A 284 11.16 3.76 -13.51
C GLN A 284 12.60 4.07 -13.08
N TYR A 285 13.24 3.13 -12.39
CA TYR A 285 14.65 3.24 -12.02
C TYR A 285 15.54 3.43 -13.26
N MET A 286 15.36 2.60 -14.30
CA MET A 286 16.17 2.67 -15.52
C MET A 286 15.93 3.96 -16.31
N PHE A 287 14.68 4.42 -16.41
CA PHE A 287 14.37 5.70 -17.05
C PHE A 287 15.06 6.87 -16.37
N HIS A 288 15.03 6.89 -15.03
CA HIS A 288 15.68 7.95 -14.25
C HIS A 288 17.21 7.87 -14.33
N GLN A 289 17.78 6.67 -14.16
CA GLN A 289 19.23 6.45 -14.15
C GLN A 289 19.89 6.76 -15.49
N TYR A 290 19.26 6.32 -16.61
CA TYR A 290 19.84 6.47 -17.95
C TYR A 290 19.28 7.70 -18.69
N LYS A 291 18.35 8.44 -18.11
CA LYS A 291 17.65 9.60 -18.72
C LYS A 291 17.06 9.27 -20.10
N ILE A 292 16.40 8.13 -20.19
CA ILE A 292 15.75 7.61 -21.40
C ILE A 292 14.24 7.51 -21.18
N HIS A 293 13.47 7.47 -22.26
CA HIS A 293 12.00 7.42 -22.23
C HIS A 293 11.42 6.10 -22.71
N SER A 294 12.26 5.21 -23.28
CA SER A 294 11.83 3.92 -23.81
C SER A 294 12.89 2.86 -23.59
N LEU A 295 12.46 1.61 -23.43
CA LEU A 295 13.30 0.42 -23.28
C LEU A 295 12.82 -0.67 -24.23
N LEU A 296 13.76 -1.42 -24.80
CA LEU A 296 13.43 -2.62 -25.54
C LEU A 296 13.16 -3.77 -24.56
N VAL A 297 12.06 -4.48 -24.74
CA VAL A 297 11.75 -5.69 -23.97
C VAL A 297 12.26 -6.89 -24.75
N VAL A 298 13.15 -7.68 -24.13
CA VAL A 298 13.80 -8.81 -24.80
C VAL A 298 13.68 -10.09 -24.00
N ASP A 299 13.70 -11.22 -24.70
CA ASP A 299 13.79 -12.54 -24.09
C ASP A 299 15.23 -12.89 -23.66
N LYS A 300 15.41 -14.11 -23.12
CA LYS A 300 16.72 -14.63 -22.69
C LYS A 300 17.73 -14.78 -23.84
N ASN A 301 17.26 -14.83 -25.08
CA ASN A 301 18.07 -14.96 -26.29
C ASN A 301 18.29 -13.61 -26.99
N ASN A 302 17.97 -12.50 -26.32
CA ASN A 302 18.01 -11.13 -26.83
C ASN A 302 17.10 -10.89 -28.05
N ARG A 303 15.98 -11.63 -28.19
CA ARG A 303 14.98 -11.38 -29.22
C ARG A 303 14.01 -10.32 -28.74
N LEU A 304 13.62 -9.42 -29.64
CA LEU A 304 12.66 -8.37 -29.34
C LEU A 304 11.28 -8.97 -29.07
N LEU A 305 10.71 -8.65 -27.90
CA LEU A 305 9.34 -9.01 -27.52
C LEU A 305 8.40 -7.82 -27.58
N GLY A 306 8.92 -6.60 -27.39
CA GLY A 306 8.15 -5.39 -27.37
C GLY A 306 8.96 -4.17 -26.99
N ILE A 307 8.27 -3.06 -26.78
CA ILE A 307 8.83 -1.79 -26.31
C ILE A 307 7.99 -1.31 -25.13
N VAL A 308 8.64 -0.75 -24.13
CA VAL A 308 7.94 -0.04 -23.06
C VAL A 308 8.45 1.40 -22.99
N ASP A 309 7.53 2.34 -22.93
CA ASP A 309 7.83 3.76 -22.82
C ASP A 309 7.35 4.36 -21.49
N TYR A 310 7.60 5.64 -21.30
CA TYR A 310 7.19 6.37 -20.11
C TYR A 310 5.67 6.43 -19.94
N PHE A 311 4.90 6.48 -21.05
CA PHE A 311 3.43 6.57 -20.99
C PHE A 311 2.79 5.25 -20.59
N ALA A 312 3.36 4.12 -20.98
CA ALA A 312 2.87 2.79 -20.58
C ALA A 312 2.86 2.56 -19.07
N ILE A 313 3.66 3.30 -18.30
CA ILE A 313 3.74 3.17 -16.82
C ILE A 313 2.94 4.22 -16.06
N MET A 314 2.36 5.19 -16.75
CA MET A 314 1.56 6.28 -16.15
C MET A 314 0.06 5.94 -16.09
N ASN A 315 -0.40 4.98 -16.90
CA ASN A 315 -1.77 4.45 -16.95
C ASN A 315 -1.90 3.24 -16.01
#